data_de6b52d8a59cbb9b7ed43d2b84dce3ff
#
_entry.id   de6b52d8a59cbb9b7ed43d2b84dce3ff
#
_cell.length_a   1.000
_cell.length_b   1.000
_cell.length_c   1.000
_cell.angle_alpha   90.00
_cell.angle_beta   90.00
_cell.angle_gamma   90.00
#
_symmetry.space_group_name_H-M   'P 1'
#
loop_
_entity.id
_entity.type
_entity.pdbx_description
1 polymer ?
#
loop_
_entity_poly.entity_id
_entity_poly.type
_entity_poly.pdbx_seq_one_letter_code
_entity_poly.pdbx_strand_id
1 'polypeptide(L)'
;MAYREIHAKWKADPEGFWLDAAGAIDWVSKPTHALNASRAPLYEWFTDASVNTCWNAVDRHVLAGRGKQPAIIHDSPVTGTKHTITYAELQDRVARLAGALKAKGLI
;
A
#
# COMPACT_ATOMS: atom_id res chain seq x y z
N MET A 1 22.65 5.07 -0.56
CA MET A 1 22.65 5.48 -2.00
C MET A 1 22.30 6.96 -2.08
N ALA A 2 23.13 7.77 -2.75
CA ALA A 2 22.87 9.21 -2.86
C ALA A 2 21.74 9.50 -3.85
N TYR A 3 20.99 10.59 -3.64
CA TYR A 3 19.89 11.00 -4.53
C TYR A 3 20.29 11.02 -6.02
N ARG A 4 21.49 11.56 -6.32
CA ARG A 4 21.99 11.63 -7.70
C ARG A 4 22.12 10.27 -8.37
N GLU A 5 22.52 9.24 -7.63
CA GLU A 5 22.67 7.86 -8.14
C GLU A 5 21.29 7.25 -8.41
N ILE A 6 20.34 7.43 -7.50
CA ILE A 6 18.96 6.95 -7.67
C ILE A 6 18.32 7.61 -8.90
N HIS A 7 18.48 8.93 -9.03
CA HIS A 7 17.92 9.68 -10.16
C HIS A 7 18.58 9.28 -11.50
N ALA A 8 19.91 9.04 -11.52
CA ALA A 8 20.59 8.57 -12.70
C ALA A 8 20.12 7.17 -13.12
N LYS A 9 19.95 6.25 -12.16
CA LYS A 9 19.41 4.90 -12.40
C LYS A 9 17.99 4.97 -12.99
N TRP A 10 17.11 5.78 -12.42
CA TRP A 10 15.76 5.98 -12.95
C TRP A 10 15.78 6.54 -14.38
N LYS A 11 16.63 7.53 -14.67
CA LYS A 11 16.72 8.12 -16.02
C LYS A 11 17.24 7.13 -17.06
N ALA A 12 18.18 6.26 -16.68
CA ALA A 12 18.79 5.29 -17.58
C ALA A 12 17.81 4.18 -17.99
N ASP A 13 17.02 3.69 -17.04
CA ASP A 13 16.01 2.62 -17.23
C ASP A 13 14.80 2.85 -16.31
N PRO A 14 13.83 3.68 -16.72
CA PRO A 14 12.63 3.95 -15.93
C PRO A 14 11.80 2.69 -15.68
N GLU A 15 11.66 1.83 -16.68
CA GLU A 15 10.86 0.60 -16.60
C GLU A 15 11.42 -0.36 -15.55
N GLY A 16 12.70 -0.70 -15.69
CA GLY A 16 13.39 -1.59 -14.74
C GLY A 16 13.46 -0.99 -13.34
N PHE A 17 13.66 0.34 -13.23
CA PHE A 17 13.67 1.02 -11.94
C PHE A 17 12.36 0.84 -11.16
N TRP A 18 11.21 1.01 -11.82
CA TRP A 18 9.92 0.88 -11.16
C TRP A 18 9.50 -0.57 -10.93
N LEU A 19 9.92 -1.50 -11.79
CA LEU A 19 9.74 -2.95 -11.53
C LEU A 19 10.56 -3.41 -10.32
N ASP A 20 11.80 -2.94 -10.18
CA ASP A 20 12.61 -3.19 -8.98
C ASP A 20 11.93 -2.65 -7.72
N ALA A 21 11.46 -1.40 -7.77
CA ALA A 21 10.75 -0.76 -6.64
C ALA A 21 9.46 -1.50 -6.27
N ALA A 22 8.74 -2.02 -7.26
CA ALA A 22 7.55 -2.84 -7.08
C ALA A 22 7.82 -4.14 -6.30
N GLY A 23 9.07 -4.60 -6.28
CA GLY A 23 9.49 -5.76 -5.48
C GLY A 23 9.29 -5.61 -3.96
N ALA A 24 9.10 -4.37 -3.45
CA ALA A 24 8.78 -4.11 -2.05
C ALA A 24 7.30 -4.37 -1.68
N ILE A 25 6.46 -4.61 -2.67
CA ILE A 25 5.03 -4.88 -2.52
C ILE A 25 4.77 -6.38 -2.59
N ASP A 26 3.88 -6.87 -1.73
CA ASP A 26 3.38 -8.25 -1.79
C ASP A 26 2.22 -8.29 -2.79
N TRP A 27 2.51 -8.73 -4.00
CA TRP A 27 1.54 -8.85 -5.09
C TRP A 27 0.78 -10.17 -5.03
N VAL A 28 -0.49 -10.16 -5.39
CA VAL A 28 -1.27 -11.37 -5.71
C VAL A 28 -0.84 -11.89 -7.09
N SER A 29 -0.72 -10.98 -8.07
CA SER A 29 -0.12 -11.23 -9.38
C SER A 29 0.93 -10.15 -9.64
N LYS A 30 2.19 -10.56 -9.80
CA LYS A 30 3.32 -9.62 -9.98
C LYS A 30 3.24 -8.92 -11.34
N PRO A 31 3.60 -7.62 -11.39
CA PRO A 31 3.68 -6.92 -12.66
C PRO A 31 4.83 -7.43 -13.53
N THR A 32 4.61 -7.46 -14.83
CA THR A 32 5.66 -7.66 -15.85
C THR A 32 6.01 -6.34 -16.55
N HIS A 33 5.14 -5.33 -16.43
CA HIS A 33 5.32 -3.98 -16.97
C HIS A 33 5.04 -2.94 -15.92
N ALA A 34 5.84 -1.87 -15.87
CA ALA A 34 5.62 -0.78 -14.92
C ALA A 34 4.59 0.23 -15.43
N LEU A 35 4.77 0.71 -16.66
CA LEU A 35 3.96 1.80 -17.22
C LEU A 35 3.36 1.43 -18.58
N ASN A 36 2.05 1.55 -18.69
CA ASN A 36 1.35 1.52 -19.97
C ASN A 36 1.10 2.97 -20.46
N ALA A 37 1.82 3.36 -21.52
CA ALA A 37 1.71 4.66 -22.17
C ALA A 37 0.86 4.65 -23.45
N SER A 38 0.18 3.54 -23.77
CA SER A 38 -0.60 3.40 -25.03
C SER A 38 -1.73 4.40 -25.17
N ARG A 39 -2.21 4.96 -24.05
CA ARG A 39 -3.30 5.94 -23.99
C ARG A 39 -2.83 7.31 -23.48
N ALA A 40 -1.57 7.68 -23.72
CA ALA A 40 -1.06 8.98 -23.29
C ALA A 40 -2.01 10.13 -23.69
N PRO A 41 -2.25 11.14 -22.81
CA PRO A 41 -1.61 11.39 -21.55
C PRO A 41 -2.21 10.64 -20.34
N LEU A 42 -3.14 9.72 -20.53
CA LEU A 42 -3.73 8.87 -19.50
C LEU A 42 -2.86 7.64 -19.32
N TYR A 43 -1.90 7.74 -18.41
CA TYR A 43 -0.98 6.66 -18.09
C TYR A 43 -1.59 5.71 -17.07
N GLU A 44 -1.30 4.41 -17.21
CA GLU A 44 -1.75 3.36 -16.30
C GLU A 44 -0.53 2.59 -15.77
N TRP A 45 -0.47 2.38 -14.44
CA TRP A 45 0.62 1.67 -13.78
C TRP A 45 0.26 0.23 -13.50
N PHE A 46 1.20 -0.69 -13.75
CA PHE A 46 1.11 -2.10 -13.36
C PHE A 46 -0.21 -2.78 -13.80
N THR A 47 -0.60 -2.57 -15.04
CA THR A 47 -1.93 -2.96 -15.56
C THR A 47 -2.18 -4.47 -15.59
N ASP A 48 -1.11 -5.27 -15.58
CA ASP A 48 -1.13 -6.74 -15.56
C ASP A 48 -1.01 -7.33 -14.14
N ALA A 49 -0.94 -6.47 -13.12
CA ALA A 49 -0.76 -6.88 -11.74
C ALA A 49 -2.04 -6.79 -10.91
N SER A 50 -2.06 -7.53 -9.81
CA SER A 50 -3.08 -7.36 -8.78
C SER A 50 -2.46 -7.36 -7.38
N VAL A 51 -3.02 -6.54 -6.50
CA VAL A 51 -2.52 -6.33 -5.15
C VAL A 51 -3.68 -6.23 -4.16
N ASN A 52 -3.48 -6.78 -2.97
CA ASN A 52 -4.35 -6.50 -1.83
C ASN A 52 -3.71 -5.36 -1.02
N THR A 53 -4.31 -4.19 -1.10
CA THR A 53 -3.82 -3.00 -0.40
C THR A 53 -3.92 -3.15 1.12
N CYS A 54 -5.00 -3.76 1.63
CA CYS A 54 -5.17 -3.99 3.06
C CYS A 54 -4.09 -4.94 3.60
N TRP A 55 -3.80 -6.02 2.89
CA TRP A 55 -2.70 -6.92 3.22
C TRP A 55 -1.38 -6.16 3.37
N ASN A 56 -1.02 -5.38 2.36
CA ASN A 56 0.24 -4.64 2.34
C ASN A 56 0.31 -3.54 3.41
N ALA A 57 -0.80 -2.86 3.69
CA ALA A 57 -0.83 -1.75 4.63
C ALA A 57 -0.99 -2.20 6.10
N VAL A 58 -1.64 -3.34 6.36
CA VAL A 58 -2.04 -3.75 7.71
C VAL A 58 -1.61 -5.18 8.04
N ASP A 59 -2.14 -6.18 7.32
CA ASP A 59 -2.08 -7.57 7.76
C ASP A 59 -0.65 -8.11 7.83
N ARG A 60 0.17 -7.86 6.80
CA ARG A 60 1.57 -8.32 6.78
C ARG A 60 2.38 -7.78 7.95
N HIS A 61 2.04 -6.59 8.47
CA HIS A 61 2.74 -5.99 9.59
C HIS A 61 2.39 -6.66 10.92
N VAL A 62 1.14 -7.08 11.08
CA VAL A 62 0.71 -7.87 12.24
C VAL A 62 1.41 -9.23 12.23
N LEU A 63 1.42 -9.93 11.08
CA LEU A 63 2.10 -11.21 10.92
C LEU A 63 3.62 -11.12 11.13
N ALA A 64 4.24 -10.01 10.77
CA ALA A 64 5.66 -9.73 11.02
C ALA A 64 5.97 -9.37 12.49
N GLY A 65 5.01 -9.55 13.42
CA GLY A 65 5.19 -9.30 14.85
C GLY A 65 5.09 -7.83 15.27
N ARG A 66 4.67 -6.94 14.35
CA ARG A 66 4.52 -5.50 14.61
C ARG A 66 3.12 -5.11 15.11
N GLY A 67 2.29 -6.07 15.51
CA GLY A 67 0.90 -5.83 15.92
C GLY A 67 0.73 -4.80 17.05
N LYS A 68 1.71 -4.67 17.95
CA LYS A 68 1.69 -3.70 19.06
C LYS A 68 2.21 -2.31 18.69
N GLN A 69 2.78 -2.14 17.49
CA GLN A 69 3.24 -0.81 17.04
C GLN A 69 2.05 0.11 16.75
N PRO A 70 2.18 1.43 17.05
CA PRO A 70 1.23 2.43 16.58
C PRO A 70 1.11 2.41 15.05
N ALA A 71 -0.10 2.22 14.55
CA ALA A 71 -0.42 2.35 13.13
C ALA A 71 -0.99 3.73 12.83
N ILE A 72 -1.82 4.25 13.75
CA ILE A 72 -2.43 5.58 13.62
C ILE A 72 -2.31 6.31 14.95
N ILE A 73 -1.85 7.55 14.90
CA ILE A 73 -1.92 8.50 16.00
C ILE A 73 -2.90 9.59 15.57
N HIS A 74 -4.07 9.58 16.20
CA HIS A 74 -5.10 10.60 15.99
C HIS A 74 -4.98 11.66 17.08
N ASP A 75 -4.86 12.91 16.67
CA ASP A 75 -4.85 14.07 17.58
C ASP A 75 -5.79 15.13 16.99
N SER A 76 -6.86 15.44 17.72
CA SER A 76 -7.88 16.38 17.26
C SER A 76 -8.01 17.54 18.22
N PRO A 77 -7.56 18.74 17.84
CA PRO A 77 -7.76 19.94 18.65
C PRO A 77 -9.25 20.35 18.75
N VAL A 78 -10.08 19.93 17.78
CA VAL A 78 -11.51 20.26 17.77
C VAL A 78 -12.26 19.52 18.87
N THR A 79 -11.95 18.23 19.07
CA THR A 79 -12.60 17.39 20.09
C THR A 79 -11.80 17.26 21.37
N GLY A 80 -10.56 17.76 21.40
CA GLY A 80 -9.63 17.60 22.51
C GLY A 80 -9.22 16.14 22.75
N THR A 81 -9.37 15.26 21.76
CA THR A 81 -9.10 13.83 21.90
C THR A 81 -7.81 13.44 21.22
N LYS A 82 -7.07 12.52 21.89
CA LYS A 82 -5.88 11.89 21.32
C LYS A 82 -6.00 10.38 21.48
N HIS A 83 -5.86 9.65 20.36
CA HIS A 83 -5.94 8.19 20.35
C HIS A 83 -4.78 7.60 19.56
N THR A 84 -4.22 6.52 20.10
CA THR A 84 -3.26 5.68 19.40
C THR A 84 -3.95 4.36 19.07
N ILE A 85 -3.91 3.97 17.79
CA ILE A 85 -4.46 2.71 17.28
C ILE A 85 -3.27 1.86 16.83
N THR A 86 -3.12 0.69 17.40
CA THR A 86 -2.08 -0.27 17.00
C THR A 86 -2.44 -0.99 15.69
N TYR A 87 -1.46 -1.64 15.03
CA TYR A 87 -1.73 -2.45 13.84
C TYR A 87 -2.73 -3.58 14.11
N ALA A 88 -2.66 -4.25 15.25
CA ALA A 88 -3.61 -5.31 15.61
C ALA A 88 -5.04 -4.78 15.79
N GLU A 89 -5.19 -3.63 16.46
CA GLU A 89 -6.50 -2.98 16.62
C GLU A 89 -7.04 -2.48 15.29
N LEU A 90 -6.18 -1.94 14.42
CA LEU A 90 -6.58 -1.50 13.08
C LEU A 90 -7.04 -2.68 12.23
N GLN A 91 -6.33 -3.81 12.26
CA GLN A 91 -6.72 -5.04 11.57
C GLN A 91 -8.12 -5.51 11.98
N ASP A 92 -8.41 -5.58 13.29
CA ASP A 92 -9.74 -5.98 13.79
C ASP A 92 -10.83 -5.02 13.31
N ARG A 93 -10.60 -3.71 13.41
CA ARG A 93 -11.57 -2.69 12.95
C ARG A 93 -11.85 -2.77 11.45
N VAL A 94 -10.81 -2.94 10.64
CA VAL A 94 -10.92 -3.07 9.18
C VAL A 94 -11.68 -4.35 8.81
N ALA A 95 -11.37 -5.48 9.47
CA ALA A 95 -12.06 -6.74 9.23
C ALA A 95 -13.56 -6.67 9.57
N ARG A 96 -13.91 -6.02 10.68
CA ARG A 96 -15.33 -5.79 11.05
C ARG A 96 -16.07 -4.92 10.04
N LEU A 97 -15.42 -3.83 9.59
CA LEU A 97 -16.03 -2.96 8.56
C LEU A 97 -16.21 -3.72 7.24
N ALA A 98 -15.20 -4.47 6.79
CA ALA A 98 -15.30 -5.28 5.58
C ALA A 98 -16.43 -6.31 5.68
N GLY A 99 -16.60 -6.97 6.84
CA GLY A 99 -17.69 -7.89 7.09
C GLY A 99 -19.08 -7.21 7.02
N ALA A 100 -19.20 -6.01 7.58
CA ALA A 100 -20.43 -5.23 7.53
C ALA A 100 -20.80 -4.79 6.10
N LEU A 101 -19.78 -4.35 5.31
CA LEU A 101 -19.97 -3.98 3.90
C LEU A 101 -20.39 -5.20 3.05
N LYS A 102 -19.74 -6.34 3.28
CA LYS A 102 -20.10 -7.60 2.61
C LYS A 102 -21.53 -8.02 2.94
N ALA A 103 -21.95 -7.93 4.19
CA ALA A 103 -23.34 -8.23 4.60
C ALA A 103 -24.38 -7.30 3.96
N LYS A 104 -23.98 -6.12 3.49
CA LYS A 104 -24.80 -5.16 2.74
C LYS A 104 -24.73 -5.35 1.22
N GLY A 105 -24.02 -6.37 0.73
CA GLY A 105 -23.91 -6.67 -0.69
C GLY A 105 -22.99 -5.73 -1.48
N LEU A 106 -22.05 -5.06 -0.82
CA LEU A 106 -21.12 -4.13 -1.47
C LEU A 106 -19.84 -4.81 -2.01
N ILE A 107 -19.70 -6.11 -1.83
CA ILE A 107 -18.60 -6.95 -2.35
C ILE A 107 -19.19 -8.31 -2.74
#